data_7287bbc3bd46e3a65959c6567db4a28d
#
_entry.id   7287bbc3bd46e3a65959c6567db4a28d
#
_cell.length_a   1.000
_cell.length_b   1.000
_cell.length_c   1.000
_cell.angle_alpha   90.00
_cell.angle_beta   90.00
_cell.angle_gamma   90.00
#
_symmetry.space_group_name_H-M   'P 1'
#
loop_
_entity.id
_entity.type
_entity.pdbx_description
1 polymer ?
#
loop_
_entity_poly.entity_id
_entity_poly.type
_entity_poly.pdbx_seq_one_letter_code
_entity_poly.pdbx_strand_id
1 'polypeptide(L)'
;MINQIINILFPVFALVGVGYLVGRYIKPDFSPINRINIEVFTPALVFSSLVSMPLDSNQGPLLLAAIVAVLIPALLMIPVCRWTSLSFKTWTPPHMFRNSGNLAIPLFTYTFGEIALSSAVLLFVVSACLHISLGVMLLSHGNPFKQIVKMPIFLAASLALFLNVSNVGAWAPLYEATALLGQAAVPVMLLSLGAQMCHLRLDGLKIGVLCTVQSLATGAVAFALIYWLIPLPTMQLQMMVLFTMLPPAVMNYL
;
A
#
# COMPACT_ATOMS: atom_id res chain seq x y z
N MET A 1 16.89 21.51 0.85
CA MET A 1 15.78 20.87 0.12
C MET A 1 16.23 19.69 -0.74
N ILE A 2 17.15 19.84 -1.72
CA ILE A 2 17.64 18.71 -2.56
C ILE A 2 18.28 17.62 -1.72
N ASN A 3 19.17 17.93 -0.80
CA ASN A 3 19.80 16.94 0.09
C ASN A 3 18.79 16.18 0.96
N GLN A 4 17.70 16.81 1.39
CA GLN A 4 16.64 16.12 2.14
C GLN A 4 15.89 15.11 1.25
N ILE A 5 15.59 15.49 0.02
CA ILE A 5 14.95 14.57 -0.95
C ILE A 5 15.86 13.38 -1.23
N ILE A 6 17.17 13.62 -1.42
CA ILE A 6 18.13 12.53 -1.63
C ILE A 6 18.18 11.62 -0.41
N ASN A 7 18.27 12.16 0.81
CA ASN A 7 18.33 11.35 2.03
C ASN A 7 17.07 10.48 2.24
N ILE A 8 15.91 10.94 1.80
CA ILE A 8 14.64 10.18 1.87
C ILE A 8 14.60 9.10 0.79
N LEU A 9 14.92 9.47 -0.44
CA LEU A 9 14.72 8.58 -1.58
C LEU A 9 15.87 7.60 -1.79
N PHE A 10 17.10 7.97 -1.42
CA PHE A 10 18.28 7.14 -1.66
C PHE A 10 18.18 5.75 -1.02
N PRO A 11 17.80 5.59 0.27
CA PRO A 11 17.67 4.26 0.86
C PRO A 11 16.66 3.37 0.12
N VAL A 12 15.52 3.95 -0.28
CA VAL A 12 14.46 3.24 -1.02
C VAL A 12 15.00 2.77 -2.38
N PHE A 13 15.55 3.70 -3.17
CA PHE A 13 16.08 3.36 -4.49
C PHE A 13 17.33 2.48 -4.44
N ALA A 14 18.17 2.62 -3.42
CA ALA A 14 19.32 1.76 -3.22
C ALA A 14 18.90 0.30 -3.00
N LEU A 15 17.92 0.05 -2.12
CA LEU A 15 17.39 -1.30 -1.90
C LEU A 15 16.68 -1.87 -3.14
N VAL A 16 15.91 -1.05 -3.85
CA VAL A 16 15.32 -1.44 -5.15
C VAL A 16 16.43 -1.76 -6.16
N GLY A 17 17.49 -0.94 -6.22
CA GLY A 17 18.65 -1.18 -7.08
C GLY A 17 19.38 -2.49 -6.76
N VAL A 18 19.60 -2.78 -5.48
CA VAL A 18 20.16 -4.08 -5.03
C VAL A 18 19.23 -5.21 -5.45
N GLY A 19 17.92 -5.08 -5.24
CA GLY A 19 16.93 -6.07 -5.68
C GLY A 19 16.98 -6.32 -7.19
N TYR A 20 17.12 -5.25 -7.99
CA TYR A 20 17.30 -5.37 -9.44
C TYR A 20 18.57 -6.15 -9.80
N LEU A 21 19.70 -5.83 -9.16
CA LEU A 21 20.96 -6.54 -9.40
C LEU A 21 20.85 -8.02 -9.01
N VAL A 22 20.24 -8.32 -7.87
CA VAL A 22 19.98 -9.70 -7.42
C VAL A 22 19.10 -10.44 -8.44
N GLY A 23 17.99 -9.83 -8.88
CA GLY A 23 17.13 -10.42 -9.89
C GLY A 23 17.83 -10.62 -11.24
N ARG A 24 18.72 -9.71 -11.63
CA ARG A 24 19.44 -9.75 -12.91
C ARG A 24 20.56 -10.78 -12.95
N TYR A 25 21.37 -10.86 -11.88
CA TYR A 25 22.60 -11.66 -11.86
C TYR A 25 22.44 -12.99 -11.14
N ILE A 26 21.76 -13.02 -9.99
CA ILE A 26 21.58 -14.24 -9.19
C ILE A 26 20.35 -15.02 -9.68
N LYS A 27 19.30 -14.28 -10.12
CA LYS A 27 18.03 -14.84 -10.63
C LYS A 27 17.36 -15.83 -9.66
N PRO A 28 17.27 -15.52 -8.35
CA PRO A 28 16.59 -16.42 -7.43
C PRO A 28 15.09 -16.44 -7.71
N ASP A 29 14.43 -17.52 -7.30
CA ASP A 29 12.98 -17.52 -7.22
C ASP A 29 12.54 -16.67 -6.01
N PHE A 30 11.91 -15.53 -6.26
CA PHE A 30 11.39 -14.65 -5.23
C PHE A 30 10.02 -15.09 -4.68
N SER A 31 9.36 -16.08 -5.30
CA SER A 31 8.02 -16.51 -4.90
C SER A 31 7.95 -16.99 -3.43
N PRO A 32 8.89 -17.83 -2.93
CA PRO A 32 8.89 -18.22 -1.52
C PRO A 32 9.14 -17.04 -0.57
N ILE A 33 10.05 -16.13 -0.93
CA ILE A 33 10.36 -14.95 -0.12
C ILE A 33 9.15 -14.03 -0.03
N ASN A 34 8.49 -13.77 -1.17
CA ASN A 34 7.27 -12.96 -1.21
C ASN A 34 6.14 -13.61 -0.41
N ARG A 35 6.02 -14.93 -0.44
CA ARG A 35 5.04 -15.66 0.34
C ARG A 35 5.29 -15.50 1.84
N ILE A 36 6.52 -15.69 2.29
CA ILE A 36 6.90 -15.46 3.70
C ILE A 36 6.64 -14.01 4.10
N ASN A 37 6.94 -13.06 3.21
CA ASN A 37 6.67 -11.66 3.48
C ASN A 37 5.18 -11.37 3.69
N ILE A 38 4.30 -11.91 2.86
CA ILE A 38 2.85 -11.70 2.93
C ILE A 38 2.24 -12.46 4.11
N GLU A 39 2.72 -13.68 4.39
CA GLU A 39 2.12 -14.57 5.40
C GLU A 39 2.71 -14.37 6.82
N VAL A 40 3.94 -13.81 6.93
CA VAL A 40 4.65 -13.70 8.23
C VAL A 40 5.10 -12.27 8.51
N PHE A 41 6.01 -11.69 7.69
CA PHE A 41 6.63 -10.41 8.03
C PHE A 41 5.63 -9.24 7.99
N THR A 42 4.79 -9.19 6.97
CA THR A 42 3.78 -8.12 6.85
C THR A 42 2.71 -8.20 7.95
N PRO A 43 2.12 -9.36 8.28
CA PRO A 43 1.23 -9.47 9.44
C PRO A 43 1.91 -9.10 10.76
N ALA A 44 3.17 -9.46 10.96
CA ALA A 44 3.93 -9.09 12.15
C ALA A 44 4.16 -7.57 12.23
N LEU A 45 4.52 -6.93 11.11
CA LEU A 45 4.60 -5.46 11.00
C LEU A 45 3.27 -4.80 11.33
N VAL A 46 2.17 -5.31 10.76
CA VAL A 46 0.81 -4.77 10.99
C VAL A 46 0.42 -4.90 12.46
N PHE A 47 0.66 -6.05 13.06
CA PHE A 47 0.34 -6.27 14.47
C PHE A 47 1.14 -5.32 15.38
N SER A 48 2.46 -5.31 15.27
CA SER A 48 3.32 -4.48 16.12
C SER A 48 3.06 -2.98 15.94
N SER A 49 2.75 -2.52 14.73
CA SER A 49 2.47 -1.12 14.44
C SER A 49 1.11 -0.65 14.96
N LEU A 50 0.07 -1.50 14.86
CA LEU A 50 -1.29 -1.12 15.23
C LEU A 50 -1.61 -1.36 16.70
N VAL A 51 -0.97 -2.32 17.37
CA VAL A 51 -1.22 -2.61 18.79
C VAL A 51 -0.76 -1.48 19.70
N SER A 52 0.24 -0.71 19.28
CA SER A 52 0.78 0.45 20.00
C SER A 52 0.39 1.80 19.39
N MET A 53 -0.46 1.80 18.36
CA MET A 53 -0.90 3.01 17.67
C MET A 53 -1.75 3.89 18.62
N PRO A 54 -1.45 5.20 18.74
CA PRO A 54 -2.32 6.10 19.47
C PRO A 54 -3.74 6.10 18.86
N LEU A 55 -4.74 5.79 19.69
CA LEU A 55 -6.14 5.86 19.27
C LEU A 55 -6.68 7.28 19.57
N ASP A 56 -6.61 8.14 18.59
CA ASP A 56 -7.14 9.48 18.64
C ASP A 56 -8.29 9.68 17.63
N SER A 57 -8.92 10.86 17.68
CA SER A 57 -10.02 11.22 16.78
C SER A 57 -9.60 11.33 15.30
N ASN A 58 -8.29 11.33 15.00
CA ASN A 58 -7.77 11.51 13.64
C ASN A 58 -7.79 10.21 12.82
N GLN A 59 -7.94 9.06 13.47
CA GLN A 59 -7.95 7.75 12.77
C GLN A 59 -9.21 7.58 11.90
N GLY A 60 -10.37 8.03 12.36
CA GLY A 60 -11.60 7.98 11.57
C GLY A 60 -11.51 8.75 10.26
N PRO A 61 -11.13 10.05 10.29
CA PRO A 61 -10.86 10.83 9.08
C PRO A 61 -9.81 10.17 8.14
N LEU A 62 -8.74 9.59 8.69
CA LEU A 62 -7.72 8.91 7.88
C LEU A 62 -8.29 7.66 7.17
N LEU A 63 -9.11 6.87 7.86
CA LEU A 63 -9.82 5.72 7.27
C LEU A 63 -10.74 6.16 6.12
N LEU A 64 -11.51 7.24 6.35
CA LEU A 64 -12.36 7.80 5.31
C LEU A 64 -11.54 8.30 4.11
N ALA A 65 -10.43 8.97 4.34
CA ALA A 65 -9.53 9.44 3.29
C ALA A 65 -8.96 8.27 2.47
N ALA A 66 -8.60 7.15 3.12
CA ALA A 66 -8.15 5.94 2.43
C ALA A 66 -9.23 5.37 1.51
N ILE A 67 -10.47 5.30 1.98
CA ILE A 67 -11.62 4.83 1.18
C ILE A 67 -11.86 5.76 -0.02
N VAL A 68 -11.86 7.07 0.20
CA VAL A 68 -12.01 8.08 -0.86
C VAL A 68 -10.90 7.96 -1.90
N ALA A 69 -9.65 7.79 -1.46
CA ALA A 69 -8.48 7.62 -2.34
C ALA A 69 -8.58 6.41 -3.27
N VAL A 70 -9.30 5.36 -2.85
CA VAL A 70 -9.54 4.15 -3.67
C VAL A 70 -10.78 4.31 -4.55
N LEU A 71 -11.89 4.84 -4.03
CA LEU A 71 -13.18 4.85 -4.74
C LEU A 71 -13.30 5.98 -5.76
N ILE A 72 -12.74 7.16 -5.49
CA ILE A 72 -12.85 8.29 -6.43
C ILE A 72 -12.21 7.99 -7.78
N PRO A 73 -10.98 7.42 -7.86
CA PRO A 73 -10.44 7.00 -9.15
C PRO A 73 -11.34 6.02 -9.89
N ALA A 74 -12.00 5.07 -9.19
CA ALA A 74 -12.94 4.15 -9.83
C ALA A 74 -14.12 4.88 -10.47
N LEU A 75 -14.73 5.82 -9.75
CA LEU A 75 -15.85 6.61 -10.25
C LEU A 75 -15.46 7.46 -11.46
N LEU A 76 -14.27 8.07 -11.43
CA LEU A 76 -13.74 8.85 -12.55
C LEU A 76 -13.43 7.98 -13.78
N MET A 77 -13.08 6.71 -13.59
CA MET A 77 -12.83 5.80 -14.70
C MET A 77 -14.11 5.33 -15.41
N ILE A 78 -15.30 5.46 -14.81
CA ILE A 78 -16.57 5.08 -15.45
C ILE A 78 -16.77 5.85 -16.78
N PRO A 79 -16.79 7.20 -16.81
CA PRO A 79 -16.94 7.94 -18.04
C PRO A 79 -15.77 7.71 -19.00
N VAL A 80 -14.52 7.64 -18.49
CA VAL A 80 -13.35 7.40 -19.33
C VAL A 80 -13.48 6.09 -20.10
N CYS A 81 -13.80 4.99 -19.40
CA CYS A 81 -13.96 3.69 -20.04
C CYS A 81 -15.13 3.66 -21.03
N ARG A 82 -16.24 4.38 -20.75
CA ARG A 82 -17.36 4.48 -21.69
C ARG A 82 -17.01 5.23 -22.98
N TRP A 83 -16.23 6.31 -22.88
CA TRP A 83 -15.85 7.12 -24.04
C TRP A 83 -14.72 6.52 -24.87
N THR A 84 -13.82 5.77 -24.22
CA THR A 84 -12.64 5.16 -24.89
C THR A 84 -12.87 3.71 -25.31
N SER A 85 -14.04 3.13 -25.00
CA SER A 85 -14.33 1.71 -25.22
C SER A 85 -13.36 0.75 -24.50
N LEU A 86 -12.68 1.23 -23.44
CA LEU A 86 -11.80 0.40 -22.62
C LEU A 86 -12.60 -0.43 -21.63
N SER A 87 -12.16 -1.65 -21.37
CA SER A 87 -12.78 -2.51 -20.37
C SER A 87 -12.62 -1.94 -18.96
N PHE A 88 -13.74 -1.60 -18.30
CA PHE A 88 -13.73 -1.10 -16.93
C PHE A 88 -13.03 -2.06 -15.96
N LYS A 89 -13.26 -3.36 -16.10
CA LYS A 89 -12.67 -4.39 -15.24
C LYS A 89 -11.17 -4.47 -15.36
N THR A 90 -10.62 -4.20 -16.53
CA THR A 90 -9.18 -4.28 -16.80
C THR A 90 -8.48 -2.95 -16.53
N TRP A 91 -9.12 -1.83 -16.89
CA TRP A 91 -8.48 -0.53 -16.90
C TRP A 91 -8.59 0.21 -15.55
N THR A 92 -9.64 -0.05 -14.77
CA THR A 92 -9.89 0.67 -13.51
C THR A 92 -8.98 0.25 -12.33
N PRO A 93 -8.68 -1.05 -12.10
CA PRO A 93 -7.90 -1.47 -10.93
C PRO A 93 -6.54 -0.75 -10.78
N PRO A 94 -5.74 -0.51 -11.83
CA PRO A 94 -4.47 0.23 -11.70
C PRO A 94 -4.62 1.67 -11.19
N HIS A 95 -5.79 2.28 -11.35
CA HIS A 95 -6.08 3.63 -10.87
C HIS A 95 -6.59 3.65 -9.43
N MET A 96 -7.26 2.58 -8.99
CA MET A 96 -7.81 2.42 -7.65
C MET A 96 -6.74 1.99 -6.64
N PHE A 97 -6.02 0.90 -6.99
CA PHE A 97 -5.17 0.19 -6.05
C PHE A 97 -3.72 0.60 -6.24
N ARG A 98 -3.27 1.44 -5.34
CA ARG A 98 -1.92 1.98 -5.28
C ARG A 98 -0.97 0.99 -4.60
N ASN A 99 0.33 1.15 -4.82
CA ASN A 99 1.36 0.36 -4.17
C ASN A 99 1.54 0.79 -2.71
N SER A 100 0.50 0.56 -1.92
CA SER A 100 0.39 0.99 -0.53
C SER A 100 1.26 0.17 0.44
N GLY A 101 1.64 -1.07 0.09
CA GLY A 101 2.55 -1.90 0.87
C GLY A 101 4.01 -1.64 0.51
N ASN A 102 4.42 -2.13 -0.66
CA ASN A 102 5.84 -2.19 -1.04
C ASN A 102 6.51 -0.82 -1.21
N LEU A 103 5.75 0.23 -1.49
CA LEU A 103 6.30 1.56 -1.69
C LEU A 103 5.84 2.58 -0.66
N ALA A 104 4.55 2.61 -0.27
CA ALA A 104 4.07 3.64 0.66
C ALA A 104 4.68 3.51 2.05
N ILE A 105 4.68 2.31 2.64
CA ILE A 105 5.22 2.11 3.99
C ILE A 105 6.66 2.61 4.09
N PRO A 106 7.63 2.14 3.27
CA PRO A 106 8.98 2.66 3.32
C PRO A 106 9.07 4.16 3.02
N LEU A 107 8.35 4.65 2.00
CA LEU A 107 8.37 6.06 1.64
C LEU A 107 7.91 6.94 2.80
N PHE A 108 6.82 6.58 3.49
CA PHE A 108 6.30 7.35 4.60
C PHE A 108 7.22 7.31 5.82
N THR A 109 7.78 6.13 6.14
CA THR A 109 8.72 5.99 7.25
C THR A 109 9.99 6.79 7.01
N TYR A 110 10.54 6.79 5.79
CA TYR A 110 11.71 7.62 5.48
C TYR A 110 11.41 9.12 5.37
N THR A 111 10.17 9.49 5.00
CA THR A 111 9.78 10.91 4.84
C THR A 111 9.38 11.55 6.17
N PHE A 112 8.61 10.86 6.99
CA PHE A 112 7.97 11.41 8.19
C PHE A 112 8.50 10.78 9.49
N GLY A 113 9.37 9.77 9.40
CA GLY A 113 9.91 9.04 10.55
C GLY A 113 8.97 7.94 11.06
N GLU A 114 9.41 7.24 12.10
CA GLU A 114 8.70 6.11 12.70
C GLU A 114 7.29 6.46 13.22
N ILE A 115 7.05 7.73 13.53
CA ILE A 115 5.72 8.21 13.97
C ILE A 115 4.65 8.01 12.88
N ALA A 116 5.03 7.99 11.61
CA ALA A 116 4.12 7.78 10.49
C ALA A 116 3.82 6.30 10.22
N LEU A 117 4.59 5.37 10.81
CA LEU A 117 4.50 3.94 10.49
C LEU A 117 3.10 3.38 10.74
N SER A 118 2.50 3.67 11.89
CA SER A 118 1.16 3.17 12.23
C SER A 118 0.09 3.68 11.26
N SER A 119 0.15 4.97 10.89
CA SER A 119 -0.75 5.54 9.88
C SER A 119 -0.52 4.94 8.50
N ALA A 120 0.73 4.71 8.10
CA ALA A 120 1.08 4.06 6.83
C ALA A 120 0.54 2.63 6.75
N VAL A 121 0.70 1.87 7.84
CA VAL A 121 0.19 0.50 7.98
C VAL A 121 -1.34 0.49 7.96
N LEU A 122 -2.00 1.43 8.61
CA LEU A 122 -3.46 1.56 8.58
C LEU A 122 -3.98 1.80 7.15
N LEU A 123 -3.37 2.74 6.42
CA LEU A 123 -3.68 3.01 5.01
C LEU A 123 -3.48 1.76 4.14
N PHE A 124 -2.41 1.01 4.38
CA PHE A 124 -2.12 -0.23 3.69
C PHE A 124 -3.19 -1.30 3.95
N VAL A 125 -3.57 -1.54 5.22
CA VAL A 125 -4.58 -2.54 5.59
C VAL A 125 -5.93 -2.22 4.93
N VAL A 126 -6.38 -0.96 5.02
CA VAL A 126 -7.63 -0.53 4.37
C VAL A 126 -7.57 -0.73 2.86
N SER A 127 -6.46 -0.32 2.22
CA SER A 127 -6.25 -0.50 0.79
C SER A 127 -6.25 -1.97 0.39
N ALA A 128 -5.60 -2.85 1.15
CA ALA A 128 -5.57 -4.29 0.90
C ALA A 128 -6.96 -4.93 1.04
N CYS A 129 -7.71 -4.56 2.08
CA CYS A 129 -9.10 -5.04 2.27
C CYS A 129 -10.01 -4.61 1.12
N LEU A 130 -9.91 -3.34 0.68
CA LEU A 130 -10.67 -2.82 -0.46
C LEU A 130 -10.23 -3.49 -1.76
N HIS A 131 -8.92 -3.72 -1.96
CA HIS A 131 -8.41 -4.38 -3.15
C HIS A 131 -8.99 -5.79 -3.29
N ILE A 132 -8.97 -6.59 -2.23
CA ILE A 132 -9.51 -7.95 -2.28
C ILE A 132 -11.02 -7.94 -2.40
N SER A 133 -11.74 -7.11 -1.62
CA SER A 133 -13.19 -7.08 -1.69
C SER A 133 -13.71 -6.62 -3.05
N LEU A 134 -13.23 -5.49 -3.55
CA LEU A 134 -13.64 -4.94 -4.83
C LEU A 134 -13.06 -5.73 -6.00
N GLY A 135 -11.83 -6.24 -5.88
CA GLY A 135 -11.22 -7.12 -6.89
C GLY A 135 -12.01 -8.40 -7.10
N VAL A 136 -12.44 -9.05 -6.01
CA VAL A 136 -13.30 -10.23 -6.08
C VAL A 136 -14.66 -9.90 -6.70
N MET A 137 -15.26 -8.77 -6.32
CA MET A 137 -16.54 -8.33 -6.90
C MET A 137 -16.44 -8.01 -8.40
N LEU A 138 -15.32 -7.48 -8.85
CA LEU A 138 -15.10 -7.10 -10.25
C LEU A 138 -14.72 -8.30 -11.14
N LEU A 139 -13.93 -9.23 -10.62
CA LEU A 139 -13.25 -10.26 -11.41
C LEU A 139 -13.76 -11.68 -11.17
N SER A 140 -14.37 -11.97 -10.02
CA SER A 140 -14.79 -13.32 -9.66
C SER A 140 -16.18 -13.36 -9.02
N HIS A 141 -16.76 -14.56 -8.94
CA HIS A 141 -18.06 -14.82 -8.27
C HIS A 141 -17.85 -15.33 -6.82
N GLY A 142 -16.68 -15.07 -6.22
CA GLY A 142 -16.36 -15.48 -4.85
C GLY A 142 -17.04 -14.61 -3.79
N ASN A 143 -17.06 -15.09 -2.54
CA ASN A 143 -17.50 -14.30 -1.39
C ASN A 143 -16.32 -13.45 -0.86
N PRO A 144 -16.33 -12.11 -1.06
CA PRO A 144 -15.22 -11.24 -0.66
C PRO A 144 -15.00 -11.27 0.85
N PHE A 145 -16.03 -11.38 1.65
CA PHE A 145 -15.92 -11.42 3.11
C PHE A 145 -15.12 -12.65 3.60
N LYS A 146 -15.37 -13.83 3.02
CA LYS A 146 -14.60 -15.04 3.35
C LYS A 146 -13.12 -14.91 3.00
N GLN A 147 -12.80 -14.16 1.95
CA GLN A 147 -11.39 -13.95 1.55
C GLN A 147 -10.69 -12.98 2.51
N ILE A 148 -11.33 -11.86 2.85
CA ILE A 148 -10.77 -10.89 3.80
C ILE A 148 -10.48 -11.54 5.16
N VAL A 149 -11.44 -12.25 5.72
CA VAL A 149 -11.31 -12.90 7.05
C VAL A 149 -10.19 -13.95 7.08
N LYS A 150 -9.81 -14.51 5.94
CA LYS A 150 -8.69 -15.47 5.84
C LYS A 150 -7.32 -14.79 5.65
N MET A 151 -7.29 -13.49 5.38
CA MET A 151 -6.02 -12.79 5.18
C MET A 151 -5.23 -12.67 6.48
N PRO A 152 -3.96 -13.12 6.53
CA PRO A 152 -3.12 -12.96 7.72
C PRO A 152 -3.01 -11.49 8.16
N ILE A 153 -2.93 -10.56 7.21
CA ILE A 153 -2.86 -9.11 7.46
C ILE A 153 -4.13 -8.62 8.16
N PHE A 154 -5.31 -9.06 7.72
CA PHE A 154 -6.59 -8.67 8.32
C PHE A 154 -6.72 -9.24 9.74
N LEU A 155 -6.33 -10.49 9.94
CA LEU A 155 -6.35 -11.12 11.28
C LEU A 155 -5.40 -10.41 12.23
N ALA A 156 -4.19 -10.10 11.79
CA ALA A 156 -3.20 -9.35 12.58
C ALA A 156 -3.70 -7.95 12.94
N ALA A 157 -4.26 -7.22 11.97
CA ALA A 157 -4.83 -5.89 12.20
C ALA A 157 -6.01 -5.94 13.17
N SER A 158 -6.93 -6.89 13.01
CA SER A 158 -8.10 -7.05 13.86
C SER A 158 -7.71 -7.36 15.31
N LEU A 159 -6.76 -8.27 15.50
CA LEU A 159 -6.24 -8.62 16.82
C LEU A 159 -5.51 -7.43 17.47
N ALA A 160 -4.65 -6.75 16.72
CA ALA A 160 -3.91 -5.59 17.20
C ALA A 160 -4.85 -4.46 17.65
N LEU A 161 -5.83 -4.11 16.81
CA LEU A 161 -6.82 -3.08 17.12
C LEU A 161 -7.72 -3.48 18.29
N PHE A 162 -8.12 -4.74 18.38
CA PHE A 162 -8.89 -5.26 19.53
C PHE A 162 -8.11 -5.08 20.85
N LEU A 163 -6.84 -5.49 20.89
CA LEU A 163 -6.00 -5.33 22.08
C LEU A 163 -5.78 -3.86 22.43
N ASN A 164 -5.56 -3.03 21.41
CA ASN A 164 -5.34 -1.59 21.56
C ASN A 164 -6.59 -0.89 22.12
N VAL A 165 -7.76 -1.08 21.51
CA VAL A 165 -9.04 -0.49 21.98
C VAL A 165 -9.42 -0.98 23.39
N SER A 166 -9.12 -2.26 23.69
CA SER A 166 -9.40 -2.84 25.02
C SER A 166 -8.42 -2.39 26.10
N ASN A 167 -7.38 -1.62 25.76
CA ASN A 167 -6.31 -1.20 26.66
C ASN A 167 -5.62 -2.37 27.40
N VAL A 168 -5.70 -3.58 26.85
CA VAL A 168 -5.07 -4.78 27.43
C VAL A 168 -3.56 -4.77 27.12
N GLY A 169 -3.18 -4.15 26.00
CA GLY A 169 -1.80 -4.19 25.49
C GLY A 169 -1.43 -5.57 24.94
N ALA A 170 -0.28 -5.64 24.29
CA ALA A 170 0.30 -6.92 23.89
C ALA A 170 1.26 -7.42 24.97
N TRP A 171 1.32 -8.73 25.15
CA TRP A 171 2.37 -9.33 25.96
C TRP A 171 3.76 -8.95 25.40
N ALA A 172 4.62 -8.37 26.25
CA ALA A 172 5.87 -7.74 25.79
C ALA A 172 6.74 -8.66 24.90
N PRO A 173 6.99 -9.95 25.24
CA PRO A 173 7.75 -10.83 24.35
C PRO A 173 7.10 -11.07 22.99
N LEU A 174 5.75 -11.10 22.92
CA LEU A 174 5.04 -11.20 21.64
C LEU A 174 5.20 -9.95 20.82
N TYR A 175 5.10 -8.78 21.45
CA TYR A 175 5.35 -7.49 20.78
C TYR A 175 6.76 -7.40 20.22
N GLU A 176 7.78 -7.74 21.02
CA GLU A 176 9.18 -7.72 20.60
C GLU A 176 9.44 -8.68 19.43
N ALA A 177 8.92 -9.90 19.49
CA ALA A 177 9.06 -10.89 18.43
C ALA A 177 8.38 -10.42 17.12
N THR A 178 7.18 -9.87 17.22
CA THR A 178 6.46 -9.35 16.03
C THR A 178 7.10 -8.07 15.49
N ALA A 179 7.62 -7.19 16.33
CA ALA A 179 8.36 -6.00 15.91
C ALA A 179 9.64 -6.39 15.16
N LEU A 180 10.40 -7.37 15.67
CA LEU A 180 11.61 -7.87 15.03
C LEU A 180 11.32 -8.50 13.66
N LEU A 181 10.30 -9.35 13.56
CA LEU A 181 9.86 -9.92 12.29
C LEU A 181 9.35 -8.85 11.33
N GLY A 182 8.60 -7.88 11.84
CA GLY A 182 8.05 -6.77 11.06
C GLY A 182 9.13 -5.90 10.41
N GLN A 183 10.29 -5.72 11.07
CA GLN A 183 11.42 -4.97 10.51
C GLN A 183 11.95 -5.58 9.21
N ALA A 184 11.80 -6.89 9.00
CA ALA A 184 12.20 -7.55 7.77
C ALA A 184 11.28 -7.24 6.60
N ALA A 185 10.02 -6.84 6.85
CA ALA A 185 9.01 -6.65 5.82
C ALA A 185 9.44 -5.60 4.77
N VAL A 186 9.82 -4.41 5.21
CA VAL A 186 10.16 -3.29 4.34
C VAL A 186 11.37 -3.59 3.43
N PRO A 187 12.52 -4.06 3.94
CA PRO A 187 13.65 -4.44 3.08
C PRO A 187 13.28 -5.52 2.05
N VAL A 188 12.54 -6.54 2.47
CA VAL A 188 12.10 -7.62 1.56
C VAL A 188 11.15 -7.10 0.48
N MET A 189 10.23 -6.21 0.81
CA MET A 189 9.33 -5.56 -0.16
C MET A 189 10.12 -4.79 -1.23
N LEU A 190 11.11 -4.01 -0.83
CA LEU A 190 11.91 -3.19 -1.75
C LEU A 190 12.84 -4.05 -2.63
N LEU A 191 13.47 -5.08 -2.06
CA LEU A 191 14.26 -6.04 -2.83
C LEU A 191 13.40 -6.78 -3.86
N SER A 192 12.21 -7.24 -3.46
CA SER A 192 11.26 -7.91 -4.36
C SER A 192 10.78 -6.99 -5.47
N LEU A 193 10.50 -5.71 -5.16
CA LEU A 193 10.13 -4.72 -6.15
C LEU A 193 11.23 -4.54 -7.20
N GLY A 194 12.48 -4.42 -6.75
CA GLY A 194 13.64 -4.33 -7.64
C GLY A 194 13.81 -5.55 -8.54
N ALA A 195 13.68 -6.76 -7.98
CA ALA A 195 13.79 -7.99 -8.74
C ALA A 195 12.68 -8.12 -9.81
N GLN A 196 11.46 -7.70 -9.51
CA GLN A 196 10.36 -7.67 -10.48
C GLN A 196 10.63 -6.72 -11.66
N MET A 197 11.36 -5.63 -11.42
CA MET A 197 11.74 -4.69 -12.51
C MET A 197 12.63 -5.33 -13.58
N CYS A 198 13.32 -6.46 -13.29
CA CYS A 198 14.09 -7.19 -14.29
C CYS A 198 13.24 -7.76 -15.43
N HIS A 199 11.95 -7.96 -15.20
CA HIS A 199 11.00 -8.55 -16.14
C HIS A 199 10.17 -7.50 -16.89
N LEU A 200 10.45 -6.20 -16.70
CA LEU A 200 9.74 -5.13 -17.39
C LEU A 200 9.99 -5.21 -18.89
N ARG A 201 8.90 -5.15 -19.65
CA ARG A 201 8.91 -5.09 -21.12
C ARG A 201 8.52 -3.69 -21.56
N LEU A 202 9.28 -3.14 -22.51
CA LEU A 202 9.04 -1.79 -23.03
C LEU A 202 7.98 -1.73 -24.14
N ASP A 203 7.49 -2.88 -24.58
CA ASP A 203 6.48 -3.01 -25.66
C ASP A 203 5.18 -2.26 -25.33
N GLY A 204 4.85 -2.13 -24.04
CA GLY A 204 3.67 -1.42 -23.53
C GLY A 204 3.90 0.03 -23.10
N LEU A 205 5.03 0.65 -23.43
CA LEU A 205 5.43 1.96 -22.89
C LEU A 205 4.36 3.04 -23.09
N LYS A 206 3.74 3.12 -24.27
CA LYS A 206 2.67 4.11 -24.57
C LYS A 206 1.46 3.92 -23.65
N ILE A 207 1.04 2.67 -23.45
CA ILE A 207 -0.07 2.33 -22.55
C ILE A 207 0.32 2.62 -21.10
N GLY A 208 1.55 2.29 -20.72
CA GLY A 208 2.09 2.57 -19.39
C GLY A 208 2.12 4.07 -19.06
N VAL A 209 2.59 4.89 -20.00
CA VAL A 209 2.59 6.37 -19.85
C VAL A 209 1.16 6.90 -19.74
N LEU A 210 0.24 6.46 -20.59
CA LEU A 210 -1.16 6.87 -20.53
C LEU A 210 -1.79 6.49 -19.17
N CYS A 211 -1.60 5.25 -18.74
CA CYS A 211 -2.07 4.76 -17.44
C CYS A 211 -1.49 5.58 -16.28
N THR A 212 -0.19 5.92 -16.35
CA THR A 212 0.47 6.74 -15.33
C THR A 212 -0.12 8.14 -15.27
N VAL A 213 -0.28 8.81 -16.40
CA VAL A 213 -0.86 10.17 -16.47
C VAL A 213 -2.30 10.15 -15.92
N GLN A 214 -3.12 9.21 -16.36
CA GLN A 214 -4.50 9.07 -15.86
C GLN A 214 -4.52 8.75 -14.36
N SER A 215 -3.61 7.89 -13.88
CA SER A 215 -3.49 7.54 -12.47
C SER A 215 -3.13 8.77 -11.62
N LEU A 216 -2.18 9.59 -12.08
CA LEU A 216 -1.83 10.84 -11.40
C LEU A 216 -3.01 11.84 -11.42
N ALA A 217 -3.69 11.99 -12.55
CA ALA A 217 -4.84 12.89 -12.67
C ALA A 217 -5.99 12.47 -11.72
N THR A 218 -6.36 11.19 -11.73
CA THR A 218 -7.41 10.67 -10.83
C THR A 218 -6.99 10.74 -9.37
N GLY A 219 -5.70 10.52 -9.07
CA GLY A 219 -5.12 10.71 -7.74
C GLY A 219 -5.17 12.15 -7.27
N ALA A 220 -4.86 13.11 -8.15
CA ALA A 220 -4.94 14.54 -7.83
C ALA A 220 -6.38 14.98 -7.50
N VAL A 221 -7.37 14.50 -8.27
CA VAL A 221 -8.79 14.77 -7.97
C VAL A 221 -9.19 14.14 -6.64
N ALA A 222 -8.79 12.90 -6.37
CA ALA A 222 -9.08 12.25 -5.09
C ALA A 222 -8.44 13.01 -3.93
N PHE A 223 -7.18 13.46 -4.07
CA PHE A 223 -6.52 14.28 -3.05
C PHE A 223 -7.24 15.62 -2.84
N ALA A 224 -7.63 16.32 -3.91
CA ALA A 224 -8.35 17.57 -3.81
C ALA A 224 -9.66 17.42 -3.01
N LEU A 225 -10.42 16.35 -3.26
CA LEU A 225 -11.64 16.04 -2.49
C LEU A 225 -11.32 15.74 -1.02
N ILE A 226 -10.26 14.97 -0.73
CA ILE A 226 -9.81 14.72 0.64
C ILE A 226 -9.45 16.03 1.34
N TYR A 227 -8.66 16.88 0.68
CA TYR A 227 -8.22 18.16 1.21
C TYR A 227 -9.39 19.09 1.62
N TRP A 228 -10.43 19.14 0.78
CA TRP A 228 -11.57 20.02 1.01
C TRP A 228 -12.64 19.46 1.95
N LEU A 229 -12.78 18.13 2.04
CA LEU A 229 -13.91 17.49 2.71
C LEU A 229 -13.54 16.79 4.01
N ILE A 230 -12.26 16.44 4.20
CA ILE A 230 -11.84 15.60 5.33
C ILE A 230 -10.80 16.36 6.17
N PRO A 231 -11.10 16.71 7.42
CA PRO A 231 -10.14 17.37 8.30
C PRO A 231 -9.06 16.38 8.73
N LEU A 232 -7.85 16.52 8.19
CA LEU A 232 -6.68 15.71 8.52
C LEU A 232 -5.59 16.58 9.16
N PRO A 233 -4.85 16.06 10.17
CA PRO A 233 -3.61 16.68 10.62
C PRO A 233 -2.61 16.84 9.48
N THR A 234 -1.74 17.84 9.57
CA THR A 234 -0.80 18.20 8.51
C THR A 234 0.02 17.00 8.00
N MET A 235 0.55 16.17 8.92
CA MET A 235 1.32 14.97 8.55
C MET A 235 0.48 13.99 7.75
N GLN A 236 -0.74 13.66 8.22
CA GLN A 236 -1.63 12.73 7.52
C GLN A 236 -2.06 13.30 6.16
N LEU A 237 -2.29 14.61 6.07
CA LEU A 237 -2.61 15.26 4.80
C LEU A 237 -1.44 15.14 3.80
N GLN A 238 -0.21 15.36 4.25
CA GLN A 238 1.00 15.18 3.43
C GLN A 238 1.17 13.72 3.01
N MET A 239 0.88 12.76 3.90
CA MET A 239 0.86 11.34 3.55
C MET A 239 -0.18 11.05 2.46
N MET A 240 -1.37 11.66 2.52
CA MET A 240 -2.41 11.48 1.51
C MET A 240 -2.03 12.06 0.13
N VAL A 241 -1.27 13.17 0.06
CA VAL A 241 -0.67 13.65 -1.21
C VAL A 241 0.16 12.54 -1.85
N LEU A 242 1.11 11.99 -1.08
CA LEU A 242 1.98 10.93 -1.58
C LEU A 242 1.18 9.67 -1.91
N PHE A 243 0.23 9.26 -1.04
CA PHE A 243 -0.58 8.05 -1.22
C PHE A 243 -1.38 8.07 -2.51
N THR A 244 -2.04 9.18 -2.82
CA THR A 244 -2.85 9.31 -4.04
C THR A 244 -2.00 9.43 -5.32
N MET A 245 -0.71 9.73 -5.21
CA MET A 245 0.24 9.80 -6.33
C MET A 245 1.10 8.55 -6.50
N LEU A 246 0.97 7.54 -5.63
CA LEU A 246 1.70 6.29 -5.75
C LEU A 246 1.41 5.57 -7.07
N PRO A 247 2.38 4.84 -7.62
CA PRO A 247 2.14 3.97 -8.77
C PRO A 247 1.16 2.85 -8.42
N PRO A 248 0.57 2.20 -9.42
CA PRO A 248 -0.31 1.03 -9.22
C PRO A 248 0.37 -0.09 -8.44
N ALA A 249 -0.42 -0.85 -7.68
CA ALA A 249 0.06 -2.05 -7.01
C ALA A 249 0.46 -3.12 -8.03
N VAL A 250 1.55 -3.85 -7.74
CA VAL A 250 2.02 -4.95 -8.60
C VAL A 250 0.94 -6.03 -8.77
N MET A 251 0.14 -6.27 -7.73
CA MET A 251 -0.98 -7.23 -7.76
C MET A 251 -2.06 -6.91 -8.80
N ASN A 252 -2.09 -5.71 -9.37
CA ASN A 252 -3.05 -5.37 -10.44
C ASN A 252 -2.72 -6.07 -11.77
N TYR A 253 -1.53 -6.65 -11.90
CA TYR A 253 -1.03 -7.27 -13.13
C TYR A 253 -0.88 -8.79 -13.02
N LEU A 254 -1.22 -9.37 -11.86
CA LEU A 254 -1.27 -10.81 -11.61
C LEU A 254 -2.69 -11.35 -11.74
#